data_b71a3f794878a2a1feee235025fbb7b4
#
_entry.id   b71a3f794878a2a1feee235025fbb7b4
#
_cell.length_a   1.000
_cell.length_b   1.000
_cell.length_c   1.000
_cell.angle_alpha   90.00
_cell.angle_beta   90.00
_cell.angle_gamma   90.00
#
_symmetry.space_group_name_H-M   'P 1'
#
loop_
_entity.id
_entity.type
_entity.pdbx_description
1 polymer ?
#
loop_
_entity_poly.entity_id
_entity_poly.type
_entity_poly.pdbx_seq_one_letter_code
_entity_poly.pdbx_strand_id
1 'polypeptide(L)'
;MNQMVQNVCDFFDLKGMNYNVLKEGVLKIVFTGSNMPRIRMVLSFDEDGKTLSIHSYSIAKPKDNNVLSKAKSYAVCNTLNQKWRWFKFYLDSDDEFTASIDAIVDLYTAGEECHELILRMADILDKSYPLIMQSVWS
;
A
#
# COMPACT_ATOMS: atom_id res chain seq x y z
N MET A 1 -1.67 -21.92 -7.35
CA MET A 1 -1.25 -20.96 -6.28
C MET A 1 -0.01 -21.55 -5.62
N ASN A 2 1.07 -20.78 -5.51
CA ASN A 2 2.27 -21.31 -4.88
C ASN A 2 2.10 -21.40 -3.35
N GLN A 3 3.01 -22.10 -2.69
CA GLN A 3 2.91 -22.35 -1.25
C GLN A 3 2.99 -21.07 -0.42
N MET A 4 3.77 -20.08 -0.86
CA MET A 4 3.87 -18.78 -0.20
C MET A 4 2.49 -18.10 -0.12
N VAL A 5 1.80 -17.99 -1.25
CA VAL A 5 0.49 -17.34 -1.33
C VAL A 5 -0.54 -18.14 -0.52
N GLN A 6 -0.49 -19.46 -0.59
CA GLN A 6 -1.39 -20.31 0.18
C GLN A 6 -1.21 -20.11 1.69
N ASN A 7 0.04 -20.07 2.15
CA ASN A 7 0.33 -19.83 3.57
C ASN A 7 -0.18 -18.46 4.04
N VAL A 8 -0.04 -17.45 3.21
CA VAL A 8 -0.54 -16.10 3.52
C VAL A 8 -2.07 -16.10 3.60
N CYS A 9 -2.73 -16.70 2.62
CA CYS A 9 -4.20 -16.80 2.62
C CYS A 9 -4.71 -17.57 3.83
N ASP A 10 -4.08 -18.68 4.18
CA ASP A 10 -4.46 -19.47 5.35
C ASP A 10 -4.34 -18.67 6.64
N PHE A 11 -3.27 -17.88 6.78
CA PHE A 11 -3.09 -17.03 7.94
C PHE A 11 -4.15 -15.92 7.99
N PHE A 12 -4.47 -15.30 6.87
CA PHE A 12 -5.53 -14.29 6.80
C PHE A 12 -6.89 -14.89 7.18
N ASP A 13 -7.19 -16.08 6.70
CA ASP A 13 -8.42 -16.79 7.07
C ASP A 13 -8.47 -17.04 8.58
N LEU A 14 -7.34 -17.46 9.17
CA LEU A 14 -7.24 -17.69 10.61
C LEU A 14 -7.50 -16.41 11.42
N LYS A 15 -7.07 -15.26 10.91
CA LYS A 15 -7.26 -13.96 11.56
C LYS A 15 -8.61 -13.33 11.24
N GLY A 16 -9.44 -13.96 10.43
CA GLY A 16 -10.72 -13.40 10.01
C GLY A 16 -10.58 -12.18 9.11
N MET A 17 -9.45 -12.05 8.41
CA MET A 17 -9.22 -10.93 7.50
C MET A 17 -9.86 -11.20 6.15
N ASN A 18 -10.67 -10.25 5.67
CA ASN A 18 -11.27 -10.33 4.35
C ASN A 18 -10.27 -9.90 3.28
N TYR A 19 -10.17 -10.70 2.24
CA TYR A 19 -9.35 -10.40 1.08
C TYR A 19 -10.00 -10.97 -0.18
N ASN A 20 -9.61 -10.43 -1.34
CA ASN A 20 -10.05 -10.95 -2.62
C ASN A 20 -8.83 -11.40 -3.42
N VAL A 21 -8.94 -12.56 -4.07
CA VAL A 21 -7.94 -13.01 -5.02
C VAL A 21 -8.29 -12.40 -6.39
N LEU A 22 -7.48 -11.45 -6.86
CA LEU A 22 -7.72 -10.78 -8.14
C LEU A 22 -7.28 -11.66 -9.31
N LYS A 23 -6.16 -12.33 -9.15
CA LYS A 23 -5.62 -13.33 -10.07
C LYS A 23 -4.57 -14.12 -9.30
N GLU A 24 -3.98 -15.13 -9.92
CA GLU A 24 -2.94 -15.93 -9.28
C GLU A 24 -1.81 -15.02 -8.78
N GLY A 25 -1.48 -15.14 -7.49
CA GLY A 25 -0.42 -14.38 -6.86
C GLY A 25 -0.75 -12.92 -6.55
N VAL A 26 -2.00 -12.49 -6.72
CA VAL A 26 -2.38 -11.09 -6.44
C VAL A 26 -3.61 -11.04 -5.55
N LEU A 27 -3.45 -10.45 -4.36
CA LEU A 27 -4.52 -10.29 -3.37
C LEU A 27 -4.86 -8.82 -3.19
N LYS A 28 -6.14 -8.53 -2.94
CA LYS A 28 -6.61 -7.19 -2.61
C LYS A 28 -7.23 -7.19 -1.22
N ILE A 29 -6.88 -6.18 -0.43
CA ILE A 29 -7.43 -5.96 0.91
C ILE A 29 -7.90 -4.52 1.00
N VAL A 30 -9.06 -4.31 1.63
CA VAL A 30 -9.64 -2.97 1.82
C VAL A 30 -9.98 -2.78 3.29
N PHE A 31 -9.54 -1.66 3.85
CA PHE A 31 -9.94 -1.21 5.18
C PHE A 31 -10.69 0.11 5.08
N THR A 32 -11.47 0.41 6.12
CA THR A 32 -12.07 1.74 6.33
C THR A 32 -11.24 2.45 7.39
N GLY A 33 -10.66 3.60 7.02
CA GLY A 33 -9.88 4.40 7.95
C GLY A 33 -10.71 5.49 8.62
N SER A 34 -10.11 6.18 9.58
CA SER A 34 -10.72 7.34 10.23
C SER A 34 -10.67 8.58 9.35
N ASN A 35 -9.60 8.75 8.58
CA ASN A 35 -9.37 9.88 7.68
C ASN A 35 -9.53 9.47 6.21
N MET A 36 -8.98 8.33 5.84
CA MET A 36 -9.06 7.78 4.51
C MET A 36 -10.20 6.79 4.45
N PRO A 37 -11.31 7.10 3.72
CA PRO A 37 -12.52 6.28 3.79
C PRO A 37 -12.31 4.86 3.28
N ARG A 38 -11.48 4.70 2.25
CA ARG A 38 -11.23 3.41 1.64
C ARG A 38 -9.72 3.23 1.43
N ILE A 39 -9.13 2.39 2.25
CA ILE A 39 -7.71 2.05 2.17
C ILE A 39 -7.59 0.72 1.42
N ARG A 40 -7.22 0.79 0.16
CA ARG A 40 -7.08 -0.38 -0.70
C ARG A 40 -5.61 -0.72 -0.89
N MET A 41 -5.27 -1.97 -0.62
CA MET A 41 -3.92 -2.48 -0.79
C MET A 41 -3.93 -3.71 -1.69
N VAL A 42 -2.94 -3.79 -2.57
CA VAL A 42 -2.75 -4.92 -3.48
C VAL A 42 -1.41 -5.57 -3.18
N LEU A 43 -1.45 -6.85 -2.83
CA LEU A 43 -0.27 -7.67 -2.59
C LEU A 43 0.02 -8.47 -3.85
N SER A 44 1.21 -8.28 -4.41
CA SER A 44 1.66 -9.00 -5.59
C SER A 44 2.85 -9.87 -5.22
N PHE A 45 2.64 -11.18 -5.27
CA PHE A 45 3.67 -12.17 -4.92
C PHE A 45 4.45 -12.56 -6.17
N ASP A 46 5.78 -12.55 -6.05
CA ASP A 46 6.66 -12.94 -7.15
C ASP A 46 6.73 -14.48 -7.25
N GLU A 47 7.07 -14.97 -8.42
CA GLU A 47 7.13 -16.41 -8.67
C GLU A 47 8.27 -17.10 -7.93
N ASP A 48 9.25 -16.33 -7.43
CA ASP A 48 10.39 -16.88 -6.68
C ASP A 48 10.01 -17.50 -5.34
N GLY A 49 8.78 -17.23 -4.86
CA GLY A 49 8.32 -17.72 -3.55
C GLY A 49 9.02 -17.07 -2.36
N LYS A 50 9.63 -15.90 -2.53
CA LYS A 50 10.42 -15.21 -1.49
C LYS A 50 10.08 -13.73 -1.38
N THR A 51 9.64 -13.10 -2.46
CA THR A 51 9.45 -11.66 -2.50
C THR A 51 8.04 -11.29 -2.90
N LEU A 52 7.61 -10.13 -2.43
CA LEU A 52 6.33 -9.53 -2.79
C LEU A 52 6.45 -8.02 -2.76
N SER A 53 5.49 -7.38 -3.41
CA SER A 53 5.27 -5.95 -3.25
C SER A 53 3.85 -5.69 -2.79
N ILE A 54 3.67 -4.62 -2.01
CA ILE A 54 2.35 -4.15 -1.57
C ILE A 54 2.22 -2.73 -2.07
N HIS A 55 1.13 -2.44 -2.78
CA HIS A 55 0.83 -1.13 -3.32
C HIS A 55 -0.52 -0.63 -2.84
N SER A 56 -0.60 0.66 -2.56
CA SER A 56 -1.88 1.38 -2.51
C SER A 56 -1.84 2.38 -3.65
N TYR A 57 -2.55 2.05 -4.73
CA TYR A 57 -2.61 2.86 -5.94
C TYR A 57 -3.69 3.92 -5.83
N SER A 58 -3.54 5.00 -6.61
CA SER A 58 -4.61 5.99 -6.82
C SER A 58 -5.15 6.56 -5.52
N ILE A 59 -4.25 6.87 -4.58
CA ILE A 59 -4.64 7.47 -3.28
C ILE A 59 -5.30 8.82 -3.51
N ALA A 60 -4.70 9.64 -4.37
CA ALA A 60 -5.20 10.94 -4.78
C ALA A 60 -4.47 11.39 -6.04
N LYS A 61 -5.02 12.39 -6.72
CA LYS A 61 -4.41 12.97 -7.90
C LYS A 61 -4.20 14.47 -7.66
N PRO A 62 -3.04 15.04 -8.05
CA PRO A 62 -2.84 16.49 -7.97
C PRO A 62 -3.98 17.23 -8.66
N LYS A 63 -4.38 18.37 -8.10
CA LYS A 63 -5.49 19.17 -8.60
C LYS A 63 -5.32 19.56 -10.07
N ASP A 64 -4.11 19.99 -10.43
CA ASP A 64 -3.77 20.42 -11.78
C ASP A 64 -2.56 19.64 -12.30
N ASN A 65 -2.51 19.43 -13.61
CA ASN A 65 -1.39 18.79 -14.27
C ASN A 65 -0.34 19.82 -14.70
N ASN A 66 0.14 20.62 -13.76
CA ASN A 66 1.16 21.64 -14.02
C ASN A 66 2.34 21.47 -13.06
N VAL A 67 3.42 22.21 -13.33
CA VAL A 67 4.67 22.13 -12.59
C VAL A 67 4.48 22.43 -11.11
N LEU A 68 3.68 23.46 -10.79
CA LEU A 68 3.46 23.88 -9.40
C LEU A 68 2.71 22.82 -8.60
N SER A 69 1.63 22.26 -9.14
CA SER A 69 0.87 21.21 -8.47
C SER A 69 1.73 19.95 -8.26
N LYS A 70 2.51 19.57 -9.26
CA LYS A 70 3.43 18.44 -9.14
C LYS A 70 4.53 18.69 -8.11
N ALA A 71 5.09 19.91 -8.08
CA ALA A 71 6.10 20.27 -7.09
C ALA A 71 5.56 20.18 -5.66
N LYS A 72 4.34 20.63 -5.42
CA LYS A 72 3.67 20.48 -4.12
C LYS A 72 3.49 19.00 -3.74
N SER A 73 3.10 18.18 -4.70
CA SER A 73 2.92 16.74 -4.49
C SER A 73 4.23 16.05 -4.18
N TYR A 74 5.30 16.38 -4.89
CA TYR A 74 6.64 15.85 -4.59
C TYR A 74 7.12 16.25 -3.20
N ALA A 75 6.85 17.49 -2.79
CA ALA A 75 7.21 17.96 -1.45
C ALA A 75 6.46 17.17 -0.37
N VAL A 76 5.18 16.87 -0.57
CA VAL A 76 4.40 16.03 0.35
C VAL A 76 4.99 14.63 0.42
N CYS A 77 5.29 14.01 -0.72
CA CYS A 77 5.91 12.69 -0.76
C CYS A 77 7.24 12.69 0.00
N ASN A 78 8.07 13.71 -0.20
CA ASN A 78 9.34 13.81 0.51
C ASN A 78 9.14 13.91 2.02
N THR A 79 8.17 14.70 2.47
CA THR A 79 7.84 14.84 3.89
C THR A 79 7.38 13.50 4.48
N LEU A 80 6.49 12.79 3.79
CA LEU A 80 5.99 11.51 4.26
C LEU A 80 7.10 10.45 4.30
N ASN A 81 7.98 10.44 3.30
CA ASN A 81 9.09 9.49 3.26
C ASN A 81 10.11 9.73 4.38
N GLN A 82 10.27 10.97 4.83
CA GLN A 82 11.11 11.28 5.99
C GLN A 82 10.45 10.87 7.30
N LYS A 83 9.12 10.99 7.37
CA LYS A 83 8.36 10.74 8.60
C LYS A 83 8.15 9.25 8.87
N TRP A 84 7.81 8.50 7.83
CA TRP A 84 7.39 7.10 7.97
C TRP A 84 8.46 6.12 7.54
N ARG A 85 8.50 4.98 8.22
CA ARG A 85 9.32 3.83 7.84
C ARG A 85 8.53 2.90 6.93
N TRP A 86 9.21 2.00 6.25
CA TRP A 86 8.70 0.87 5.49
C TRP A 86 8.19 1.24 4.11
N PHE A 87 7.33 2.25 4.01
CA PHE A 87 6.61 2.58 2.78
C PHE A 87 7.17 3.83 2.14
N LYS A 88 7.25 3.81 0.81
CA LYS A 88 7.61 4.99 0.04
C LYS A 88 6.35 5.58 -0.59
N PHE A 89 6.28 6.89 -0.62
CA PHE A 89 5.22 7.65 -1.28
C PHE A 89 5.80 8.32 -2.52
N TYR A 90 5.06 8.26 -3.63
CA TYR A 90 5.50 8.86 -4.89
C TYR A 90 4.31 9.14 -5.79
N LEU A 91 4.53 10.00 -6.81
CA LEU A 91 3.61 10.12 -7.94
C LEU A 91 4.02 9.08 -8.96
N ASP A 92 3.07 8.24 -9.37
CA ASP A 92 3.32 7.21 -10.37
C ASP A 92 3.30 7.78 -11.80
N SER A 93 3.37 6.92 -12.80
CA SER A 93 3.37 7.33 -14.20
C SER A 93 2.07 8.01 -14.66
N ASP A 94 0.98 7.81 -13.92
CA ASP A 94 -0.31 8.46 -14.14
C ASP A 94 -0.47 9.74 -13.32
N ASP A 95 0.60 10.21 -12.68
CA ASP A 95 0.61 11.36 -11.79
C ASP A 95 -0.35 11.22 -10.60
N GLU A 96 -0.51 10.01 -10.09
CA GLU A 96 -1.33 9.74 -8.92
C GLU A 96 -0.45 9.37 -7.72
N PHE A 97 -0.85 9.85 -6.52
CA PHE A 97 -0.18 9.44 -5.29
C PHE A 97 -0.30 7.94 -5.09
N THR A 98 0.82 7.30 -4.87
CA THR A 98 0.92 5.87 -4.64
C THR A 98 1.85 5.62 -3.46
N ALA A 99 1.55 4.61 -2.67
CA ALA A 99 2.43 4.12 -1.61
C ALA A 99 2.77 2.67 -1.87
N SER A 100 4.00 2.27 -1.61
CA SER A 100 4.42 0.89 -1.84
C SER A 100 5.56 0.46 -0.93
N ILE A 101 5.70 -0.86 -0.81
CA ILE A 101 6.85 -1.51 -0.20
C ILE A 101 7.17 -2.78 -0.98
N ASP A 102 8.47 -3.07 -1.10
CA ASP A 102 8.94 -4.37 -1.55
C ASP A 102 9.49 -5.11 -0.33
N ALA A 103 9.20 -6.40 -0.22
CA ALA A 103 9.59 -7.18 0.95
C ALA A 103 10.14 -8.55 0.57
N ILE A 104 11.10 -9.00 1.35
CA ILE A 104 11.61 -10.37 1.33
C ILE A 104 11.00 -11.06 2.54
N VAL A 105 10.32 -12.18 2.32
CA VAL A 105 9.63 -12.89 3.40
C VAL A 105 10.02 -14.38 3.39
N ASP A 106 9.91 -14.98 4.56
CA ASP A 106 10.15 -16.40 4.72
C ASP A 106 8.84 -17.17 4.49
N LEU A 107 8.93 -18.31 3.81
CA LEU A 107 7.78 -19.15 3.48
C LEU A 107 6.91 -19.47 4.71
N TYR A 108 7.53 -19.74 5.84
CA TYR A 108 6.81 -20.19 7.04
C TYR A 108 6.24 -19.05 7.88
N THR A 109 6.79 -17.84 7.76
CA THR A 109 6.35 -16.68 8.54
C THR A 109 5.69 -15.60 7.65
N ALA A 110 5.56 -15.86 6.37
CA ALA A 110 5.02 -14.89 5.40
C ALA A 110 3.63 -14.37 5.78
N GLY A 111 2.76 -15.23 6.29
CA GLY A 111 1.41 -14.83 6.72
C GLY A 111 1.45 -13.78 7.81
N GLU A 112 2.24 -14.02 8.84
CA GLU A 112 2.41 -13.09 9.96
C GLU A 112 3.06 -11.78 9.50
N GLU A 113 4.10 -11.87 8.68
CA GLU A 113 4.81 -10.71 8.18
C GLU A 113 3.93 -9.84 7.28
N CYS A 114 3.19 -10.46 6.36
CA CYS A 114 2.24 -9.74 5.50
C CYS A 114 1.12 -9.08 6.30
N HIS A 115 0.58 -9.78 7.28
CA HIS A 115 -0.45 -9.24 8.17
C HIS A 115 0.04 -8.00 8.90
N GLU A 116 1.24 -8.07 9.47
CA GLU A 116 1.86 -6.94 10.16
C GLU A 116 2.10 -5.75 9.23
N LEU A 117 2.65 -6.00 8.04
CA LEU A 117 2.90 -4.94 7.05
C LEU A 117 1.60 -4.26 6.61
N ILE A 118 0.55 -5.02 6.40
CA ILE A 118 -0.77 -4.49 5.99
C ILE A 118 -1.35 -3.59 7.07
N LEU A 119 -1.29 -4.00 8.34
CA LEU A 119 -1.79 -3.18 9.44
C LEU A 119 -1.00 -1.89 9.59
N ARG A 120 0.33 -1.96 9.46
CA ARG A 120 1.18 -0.77 9.50
C ARG A 120 0.90 0.16 8.32
N MET A 121 0.75 -0.40 7.12
CA MET A 121 0.45 0.39 5.93
C MET A 121 -0.91 1.09 6.07
N ALA A 122 -1.93 0.38 6.54
CA ALA A 122 -3.25 0.96 6.75
C ALA A 122 -3.19 2.16 7.72
N ASP A 123 -2.47 2.02 8.82
CA ASP A 123 -2.30 3.09 9.81
C ASP A 123 -1.55 4.29 9.21
N ILE A 124 -0.46 4.04 8.52
CA ILE A 124 0.36 5.09 7.89
C ILE A 124 -0.43 5.84 6.83
N LEU A 125 -1.16 5.12 5.97
CA LEU A 125 -1.99 5.71 4.92
C LEU A 125 -3.09 6.58 5.52
N ASP A 126 -3.77 6.09 6.55
CA ASP A 126 -4.84 6.83 7.21
C ASP A 126 -4.32 8.13 7.82
N LYS A 127 -3.18 8.08 8.50
CA LYS A 127 -2.55 9.25 9.11
C LYS A 127 -1.95 10.22 8.09
N SER A 128 -1.55 9.73 6.94
CA SER A 128 -0.94 10.54 5.87
C SER A 128 -1.98 11.19 4.96
N TYR A 129 -3.18 10.65 4.90
CA TYR A 129 -4.23 11.09 3.99
C TYR A 129 -4.58 12.57 4.12
N PRO A 130 -4.72 13.16 5.35
CA PRO A 130 -5.02 14.58 5.46
C PRO A 130 -3.97 15.49 4.82
N LEU A 131 -2.69 15.18 4.96
CA LEU A 131 -1.61 15.96 4.35
C LEU A 131 -1.65 15.85 2.82
N ILE A 132 -1.89 14.66 2.30
CA ILE A 132 -2.04 14.45 0.86
C ILE A 132 -3.21 15.26 0.31
N MET A 133 -4.37 15.16 0.95
CA MET A 133 -5.57 15.87 0.49
C MET A 133 -5.46 17.38 0.62
N GLN A 134 -4.78 17.87 1.65
CA GLN A 134 -4.49 19.28 1.80
C GLN A 134 -3.68 19.82 0.61
N SER A 135 -2.69 19.05 0.14
CA SER A 135 -1.89 19.43 -1.03
C SER A 135 -2.70 19.42 -2.31
N VAL A 136 -3.67 18.50 -2.42
CA VAL A 136 -4.53 18.38 -3.60
C VAL A 136 -5.46 19.61 -3.73
N TRP A 137 -5.95 20.13 -2.60
CA TRP A 137 -6.92 21.23 -2.58
C TRP A 137 -6.29 22.61 -2.43
N SER A 138 -4.99 22.71 -2.24
CA SER A 138 -4.32 24.02 -2.06
C SER A 138 -3.88 24.66 -3.37
#